data_deb120bee0a3eb1ba12efade77c1b2c4
#
_entry.id   deb120bee0a3eb1ba12efade77c1b2c4
#
_cell.length_a   1.000
_cell.length_b   1.000
_cell.length_c   1.000
_cell.angle_alpha   90.00
_cell.angle_beta   90.00
_cell.angle_gamma   90.00
#
_symmetry.space_group_name_H-M   'P 1'
#
loop_
_entity.id
_entity.type
_entity.pdbx_description
1 polymer ?
#
loop_
_entity_poly.entity_id
_entity_poly.type
_entity_poly.pdbx_seq_one_letter_code
_entity_poly.pdbx_strand_id
1 'polypeptide(L)'
;MRRVLAPFLIALMLTMTACGQPKQPSRWDDAQKESTQKTKKPASPTAPGQNLPKKPVEGGKLNQFFPASGNGYDRVFTQEKDGFAEAKLKKGGKELAMLSITDLASNPQGLDKYQKSTEKIASYPAVKVGNTQTAILVNNRYQVKAQSKDPSFSGTDRAEWIQKFNLSGLANLKK
;
A
#
# COMPACT_ATOMS: atom_id res chain seq x y z
N MET A 1 0.92 -53.49 63.72
CA MET A 1 0.34 -54.63 62.98
C MET A 1 0.36 -54.27 61.49
N ARG A 2 1.40 -54.75 60.77
CA ARG A 2 1.42 -55.85 59.82
C ARG A 2 0.26 -55.67 58.75
N ARG A 3 0.57 -55.34 57.49
CA ARG A 3 0.78 -56.23 56.30
C ARG A 3 0.99 -55.29 55.08
N VAL A 4 2.07 -55.17 54.41
CA VAL A 4 2.71 -55.92 53.32
C VAL A 4 1.73 -56.46 52.28
N LEU A 5 1.93 -56.04 51.05
CA LEU A 5 1.88 -56.73 49.74
C LEU A 5 1.86 -55.69 48.62
N ALA A 6 2.88 -55.41 47.96
CA ALA A 6 3.59 -56.09 46.85
C ALA A 6 3.01 -55.71 45.45
N PRO A 7 3.84 -55.61 44.45
CA PRO A 7 3.67 -54.77 43.29
C PRO A 7 3.10 -55.55 42.08
N PHE A 8 2.37 -54.84 41.20
CA PHE A 8 2.08 -55.38 39.87
C PHE A 8 2.61 -54.43 38.79
N LEU A 9 3.76 -54.84 38.28
CA LEU A 9 4.39 -54.30 37.10
C LEU A 9 3.57 -54.78 35.89
N ILE A 10 2.88 -53.87 35.22
CA ILE A 10 2.37 -54.10 33.87
C ILE A 10 3.09 -53.14 32.95
N ALA A 11 4.10 -53.67 32.27
CA ALA A 11 4.74 -53.04 31.13
C ALA A 11 3.78 -53.08 29.96
N LEU A 12 3.15 -51.95 29.63
CA LEU A 12 2.37 -51.80 28.40
C LEU A 12 3.29 -51.21 27.34
N MET A 13 3.83 -52.05 26.47
CA MET A 13 4.49 -51.63 25.23
C MET A 13 3.48 -50.99 24.31
N LEU A 14 3.51 -49.66 24.21
CA LEU A 14 2.84 -48.94 23.12
C LEU A 14 3.72 -49.00 21.87
N THR A 15 3.37 -49.88 20.95
CA THR A 15 3.87 -49.85 19.60
C THR A 15 3.21 -48.66 18.88
N MET A 16 3.98 -47.59 18.67
CA MET A 16 3.55 -46.49 17.81
C MET A 16 3.67 -46.95 16.35
N THR A 17 2.58 -47.45 15.80
CA THR A 17 2.39 -47.57 14.35
C THR A 17 2.19 -46.18 13.81
N ALA A 18 3.21 -45.59 13.22
CA ALA A 18 3.13 -44.37 12.41
C ALA A 18 2.36 -44.71 11.13
N CYS A 19 1.03 -44.60 11.13
CA CYS A 19 0.24 -44.52 9.93
C CYS A 19 0.55 -43.19 9.24
N GLY A 20 1.39 -43.22 8.21
CA GLY A 20 1.54 -42.14 7.26
C GLY A 20 0.21 -41.93 6.53
N GLN A 21 -0.64 -41.03 6.99
CA GLN A 21 -1.77 -40.58 6.22
C GLN A 21 -1.27 -39.85 4.98
N PRO A 22 -1.75 -40.18 3.77
CA PRO A 22 -1.48 -39.37 2.60
C PRO A 22 -2.01 -37.96 2.89
N LYS A 23 -1.14 -36.95 2.84
CA LYS A 23 -1.54 -35.55 2.94
C LYS A 23 -2.55 -35.27 1.83
N GLN A 24 -3.82 -35.15 2.16
CA GLN A 24 -4.78 -34.56 1.25
C GLN A 24 -4.28 -33.15 0.93
N PRO A 25 -4.23 -32.75 -0.34
CA PRO A 25 -3.87 -31.39 -0.71
C PRO A 25 -4.81 -30.43 0.00
N SER A 26 -4.24 -29.48 0.74
CA SER A 26 -5.05 -28.53 1.45
C SER A 26 -5.75 -27.64 0.43
N ARG A 27 -6.95 -27.18 0.78
CA ARG A 27 -7.72 -26.22 -0.03
C ARG A 27 -6.92 -24.96 -0.38
N TRP A 28 -5.83 -24.72 0.36
CA TRP A 28 -4.89 -23.61 0.15
C TRP A 28 -3.82 -23.90 -0.89
N ASP A 29 -3.49 -25.18 -1.15
CA ASP A 29 -2.47 -25.56 -2.13
C ASP A 29 -2.93 -25.25 -3.55
N ASP A 30 -4.21 -25.43 -3.83
CA ASP A 30 -4.80 -25.10 -5.14
C ASP A 30 -4.92 -23.58 -5.33
N ALA A 31 -5.32 -22.84 -4.29
CA ALA A 31 -5.36 -21.38 -4.30
C ALA A 31 -3.95 -20.78 -4.48
N GLN A 32 -2.93 -21.40 -3.90
CA GLN A 32 -1.55 -20.95 -4.00
C GLN A 32 -0.96 -21.25 -5.39
N LYS A 33 -1.30 -22.41 -6.00
CA LYS A 33 -0.95 -22.75 -7.38
C LYS A 33 -1.62 -21.79 -8.38
N GLU A 34 -2.89 -21.48 -8.18
CA GLU A 34 -3.63 -20.57 -9.05
C GLU A 34 -3.08 -19.14 -8.95
N SER A 35 -2.70 -18.69 -7.75
CA SER A 35 -2.04 -17.41 -7.53
C SER A 35 -0.67 -17.33 -8.20
N THR A 36 0.11 -18.41 -8.15
CA THR A 36 1.44 -18.49 -8.77
C THR A 36 1.38 -18.60 -10.30
N GLN A 37 0.33 -19.19 -10.84
CA GLN A 37 0.12 -19.26 -12.29
C GLN A 37 -0.37 -17.92 -12.86
N LYS A 38 -1.16 -17.16 -12.12
CA LYS A 38 -1.58 -15.81 -12.55
C LYS A 38 -0.43 -14.80 -12.62
N THR A 39 0.65 -15.01 -11.86
CA THR A 39 1.87 -14.18 -11.95
C THR A 39 2.76 -14.50 -13.16
N LYS A 40 2.51 -15.61 -13.87
CA LYS A 40 3.25 -15.99 -15.10
C LYS A 40 2.53 -15.62 -16.41
N LYS A 41 1.49 -14.75 -16.35
CA LYS A 41 0.91 -14.21 -17.59
C LYS A 41 1.97 -13.37 -18.30
N PRO A 42 2.24 -13.60 -19.58
CA PRO A 42 3.17 -12.78 -20.35
C PRO A 42 2.74 -11.32 -20.23
N ALA A 43 3.70 -10.43 -20.00
CA ALA A 43 3.46 -9.00 -20.00
C ALA A 43 2.68 -8.64 -21.26
N SER A 44 1.50 -8.05 -21.10
CA SER A 44 0.78 -7.40 -22.20
C SER A 44 1.73 -6.44 -22.90
N PRO A 45 1.61 -6.23 -24.23
CA PRO A 45 2.52 -5.39 -24.96
C PRO A 45 2.59 -4.02 -24.29
N THR A 46 3.79 -3.65 -23.94
CA THR A 46 4.19 -2.40 -23.31
C THR A 46 3.62 -1.23 -24.10
N ALA A 47 2.75 -0.45 -23.49
CA ALA A 47 2.38 0.86 -24.04
C ALA A 47 3.68 1.68 -24.24
N PRO A 48 3.82 2.40 -25.38
CA PRO A 48 5.05 3.10 -25.70
C PRO A 48 5.33 4.18 -24.63
N GLY A 49 6.48 4.10 -23.96
CA GLY A 49 7.04 5.22 -23.21
C GLY A 49 7.27 5.05 -21.71
N GLN A 50 7.20 3.86 -21.13
CA GLN A 50 7.35 3.73 -19.67
C GLN A 50 8.64 3.01 -19.25
N ASN A 51 9.77 3.68 -19.40
CA ASN A 51 11.01 3.32 -18.70
C ASN A 51 10.96 3.87 -17.25
N LEU A 52 10.07 3.31 -16.41
CA LEU A 52 10.12 3.59 -14.98
C LEU A 52 11.38 2.95 -14.38
N PRO A 53 12.06 3.64 -13.46
CA PRO A 53 13.17 3.04 -12.72
C PRO A 53 12.71 1.77 -12.03
N LYS A 54 13.51 0.73 -12.04
CA LYS A 54 13.19 -0.54 -11.38
C LYS A 54 13.17 -0.43 -9.84
N LYS A 55 13.85 0.58 -9.28
CA LYS A 55 13.93 0.79 -7.84
C LYS A 55 13.10 2.01 -7.42
N PRO A 56 12.21 1.87 -6.45
CA PRO A 56 11.46 2.99 -5.89
C PRO A 56 12.37 3.92 -5.08
N VAL A 57 11.92 5.16 -4.90
CA VAL A 57 12.57 6.16 -4.05
C VAL A 57 12.37 5.79 -2.58
N GLU A 58 13.37 6.01 -1.74
CA GLU A 58 13.26 5.88 -0.28
C GLU A 58 12.15 6.78 0.26
N GLY A 59 11.29 6.24 1.14
CA GLY A 59 10.12 6.95 1.65
C GLY A 59 10.44 8.27 2.34
N GLY A 60 11.51 8.31 3.13
CA GLY A 60 11.95 9.53 3.81
C GLY A 60 12.28 10.68 2.87
N LYS A 61 12.76 10.39 1.63
CA LYS A 61 13.00 11.41 0.60
C LYS A 61 11.70 12.00 0.04
N LEU A 62 10.57 11.32 0.20
CA LEU A 62 9.28 11.81 -0.27
C LEU A 62 8.69 12.86 0.70
N ASN A 63 9.08 12.84 1.97
CA ASN A 63 8.54 13.71 3.01
C ASN A 63 8.72 15.21 2.74
N GLN A 64 9.81 15.59 2.10
CA GLN A 64 10.11 16.98 1.77
C GLN A 64 9.13 17.62 0.77
N PHE A 65 8.33 16.81 0.09
CA PHE A 65 7.35 17.29 -0.89
C PHE A 65 5.96 17.50 -0.32
N PHE A 66 5.71 17.05 0.91
CA PHE A 66 4.43 17.27 1.58
C PHE A 66 4.25 18.73 1.99
N PRO A 67 3.00 19.23 2.01
CA PRO A 67 2.70 20.55 2.56
C PRO A 67 3.15 20.64 4.02
N ALA A 68 3.68 21.79 4.41
CA ALA A 68 4.05 22.04 5.81
C ALA A 68 2.79 22.14 6.70
N SER A 69 2.98 21.91 8.01
CA SER A 69 1.97 22.30 9.02
C SER A 69 1.84 23.82 9.05
N GLY A 70 0.66 24.32 9.37
CA GLY A 70 0.40 25.76 9.46
C GLY A 70 -1.08 26.09 9.28
N ASN A 71 -1.46 27.33 9.55
CA ASN A 71 -2.85 27.84 9.44
C ASN A 71 -3.87 26.96 10.22
N GLY A 72 -3.47 26.47 11.39
CA GLY A 72 -4.30 25.62 12.23
C GLY A 72 -4.36 24.15 11.79
N TYR A 73 -3.56 23.75 10.79
CA TYR A 73 -3.44 22.36 10.35
C TYR A 73 -2.12 21.75 10.82
N ASP A 74 -2.20 20.53 11.32
CA ASP A 74 -1.08 19.69 11.70
C ASP A 74 -0.90 18.56 10.69
N ARG A 75 0.34 18.35 10.26
CA ARG A 75 0.74 17.20 9.46
C ARG A 75 1.51 16.23 10.33
N VAL A 76 1.04 14.98 10.42
CA VAL A 76 1.69 13.91 11.19
C VAL A 76 1.98 12.73 10.27
N PHE A 77 3.25 12.46 10.00
CA PHE A 77 3.63 11.27 9.23
C PHE A 77 3.24 10.00 9.95
N THR A 78 2.66 9.05 9.21
CA THR A 78 2.14 7.79 9.74
C THR A 78 2.85 6.58 9.14
N GLN A 79 3.36 6.71 7.92
CA GLN A 79 4.05 5.63 7.24
C GLN A 79 5.11 6.15 6.28
N GLU A 80 6.28 5.52 6.34
CA GLU A 80 7.40 5.73 5.43
C GLU A 80 7.99 4.37 5.07
N LYS A 81 8.10 4.10 3.79
CA LYS A 81 8.76 2.91 3.23
C LYS A 81 9.20 3.19 1.80
N ASP A 82 10.03 2.34 1.23
CA ASP A 82 10.46 2.48 -0.16
C ASP A 82 9.28 2.66 -1.09
N GLY A 83 9.28 3.78 -1.81
CA GLY A 83 8.23 4.17 -2.76
C GLY A 83 6.95 4.71 -2.14
N PHE A 84 6.88 4.91 -0.82
CA PHE A 84 5.65 5.38 -0.18
C PHE A 84 5.92 6.25 1.04
N ALA A 85 5.19 7.37 1.12
CA ALA A 85 5.07 8.17 2.33
C ALA A 85 3.61 8.60 2.54
N GLU A 86 3.17 8.64 3.80
CA GLU A 86 1.82 9.02 4.18
C GLU A 86 1.81 9.87 5.44
N ALA A 87 0.92 10.85 5.46
CA ALA A 87 0.71 11.71 6.61
C ALA A 87 -0.78 11.98 6.86
N LYS A 88 -1.16 12.05 8.12
CA LYS A 88 -2.45 12.59 8.57
C LYS A 88 -2.43 14.10 8.50
N LEU A 89 -3.53 14.64 8.01
CA LEU A 89 -3.85 16.05 8.10
C LEU A 89 -4.89 16.24 9.18
N LYS A 90 -4.56 17.03 10.21
CA LYS A 90 -5.44 17.33 11.34
C LYS A 90 -5.72 18.83 11.44
N LYS A 91 -6.87 19.19 12.03
CA LYS A 91 -7.20 20.55 12.43
C LYS A 91 -7.94 20.50 13.75
N GLY A 92 -7.46 21.26 14.75
CA GLY A 92 -8.05 21.23 16.09
C GLY A 92 -8.07 19.82 16.70
N GLY A 93 -7.04 19.00 16.47
CA GLY A 93 -6.96 17.61 16.94
C GLY A 93 -7.74 16.58 16.10
N LYS A 94 -8.70 17.02 15.27
CA LYS A 94 -9.53 16.16 14.43
C LYS A 94 -8.77 15.75 13.15
N GLU A 95 -8.79 14.46 12.80
CA GLU A 95 -8.25 13.96 11.53
C GLU A 95 -9.22 14.28 10.38
N LEU A 96 -8.77 15.10 9.43
CA LEU A 96 -9.57 15.50 8.28
C LEU A 96 -9.29 14.66 7.05
N ALA A 97 -8.02 14.35 6.80
CA ALA A 97 -7.59 13.64 5.61
C ALA A 97 -6.30 12.84 5.81
N MET A 98 -6.07 11.89 4.92
CA MET A 98 -4.77 11.26 4.68
C MET A 98 -4.18 11.82 3.39
N LEU A 99 -2.93 12.23 3.45
CA LEU A 99 -2.12 12.68 2.31
C LEU A 99 -1.07 11.63 2.02
N SER A 100 -0.82 11.28 0.77
CA SER A 100 0.22 10.30 0.45
C SER A 100 0.91 10.58 -0.88
N ILE A 101 2.17 10.16 -0.97
CA ILE A 101 2.94 10.06 -2.21
C ILE A 101 3.29 8.59 -2.42
N THR A 102 3.04 8.08 -3.63
CA THR A 102 3.40 6.72 -4.04
C THR A 102 4.26 6.78 -5.30
N ASP A 103 5.44 6.19 -5.26
CA ASP A 103 6.26 5.93 -6.45
C ASP A 103 5.74 4.68 -7.16
N LEU A 104 5.17 4.84 -8.33
CA LEU A 104 4.59 3.77 -9.12
C LEU A 104 5.64 2.90 -9.85
N ALA A 105 6.95 3.14 -9.61
CA ALA A 105 8.00 2.29 -10.14
C ALA A 105 7.82 0.81 -9.77
N SER A 106 7.30 0.52 -8.56
CA SER A 106 7.00 -0.83 -8.08
C SER A 106 5.64 -1.36 -8.54
N ASN A 107 4.75 -0.49 -9.02
CA ASN A 107 3.41 -0.85 -9.47
C ASN A 107 2.99 -0.03 -10.71
N PRO A 108 3.57 -0.32 -11.89
CA PRO A 108 3.28 0.42 -13.11
C PRO A 108 1.81 0.39 -13.53
N GLN A 109 1.05 -0.64 -13.16
CA GLN A 109 -0.39 -0.73 -13.44
C GLN A 109 -1.19 0.42 -12.79
N GLY A 110 -0.68 1.02 -11.73
CA GLY A 110 -1.25 2.20 -11.11
C GLY A 110 -1.32 3.44 -12.02
N LEU A 111 -0.63 3.41 -13.16
CA LEU A 111 -0.64 4.48 -14.18
C LEU A 111 -1.88 4.44 -15.08
N ASP A 112 -2.47 3.26 -15.29
CA ASP A 112 -3.52 3.04 -16.29
C ASP A 112 -4.74 3.93 -16.07
N LYS A 113 -5.12 4.17 -14.83
CA LYS A 113 -6.25 5.03 -14.48
C LYS A 113 -6.07 6.49 -14.92
N TYR A 114 -4.83 6.95 -15.12
CA TYR A 114 -4.54 8.32 -15.54
C TYR A 114 -4.52 8.49 -17.06
N GLN A 115 -4.33 7.42 -17.81
CA GLN A 115 -4.22 7.47 -19.28
C GLN A 115 -5.53 7.98 -19.94
N LYS A 116 -6.67 7.69 -19.31
CA LYS A 116 -8.00 8.08 -19.79
C LYS A 116 -8.56 9.31 -19.06
N SER A 117 -7.77 9.93 -18.18
CA SER A 117 -8.24 11.06 -17.39
C SER A 117 -8.29 12.33 -18.25
N THR A 118 -9.43 12.97 -18.26
CA THR A 118 -9.65 14.31 -18.83
C THR A 118 -9.53 15.42 -17.79
N GLU A 119 -9.61 15.07 -16.49
CA GLU A 119 -9.47 16.03 -15.40
C GLU A 119 -8.00 16.33 -15.11
N LYS A 120 -7.71 17.57 -14.71
CA LYS A 120 -6.37 18.01 -14.30
C LYS A 120 -6.43 18.83 -13.02
N ILE A 121 -5.41 18.66 -12.16
CA ILE A 121 -5.14 19.52 -11.00
C ILE A 121 -3.68 19.95 -11.11
N ALA A 122 -3.41 21.26 -11.02
CA ALA A 122 -2.06 21.83 -11.19
C ALA A 122 -1.36 21.35 -12.49
N SER A 123 -2.13 21.22 -13.59
CA SER A 123 -1.69 20.73 -14.91
C SER A 123 -1.38 19.22 -14.98
N TYR A 124 -1.46 18.48 -13.89
CA TYR A 124 -1.23 17.03 -13.86
C TYR A 124 -2.54 16.26 -14.06
N PRO A 125 -2.53 15.10 -14.76
CA PRO A 125 -3.70 14.24 -14.89
C PRO A 125 -4.25 13.87 -13.51
N ALA A 126 -5.56 14.01 -13.31
CA ALA A 126 -6.21 13.80 -12.02
C ALA A 126 -7.32 12.76 -12.14
N VAL A 127 -7.50 11.98 -11.09
CA VAL A 127 -8.59 10.99 -10.98
C VAL A 127 -9.26 11.09 -9.62
N LYS A 128 -10.58 10.92 -9.61
CA LYS A 128 -11.38 10.73 -8.39
C LYS A 128 -11.68 9.25 -8.25
N VAL A 129 -11.51 8.70 -7.04
CA VAL A 129 -11.84 7.31 -6.74
C VAL A 129 -12.89 7.31 -5.64
N GLY A 130 -14.10 6.94 -6.02
CA GLY A 130 -15.27 7.12 -5.18
C GLY A 130 -15.46 8.59 -4.78
N ASN A 131 -16.11 8.81 -3.63
CA ASN A 131 -16.43 10.17 -3.14
C ASN A 131 -15.35 10.73 -2.18
N THR A 132 -14.38 9.93 -1.80
CA THR A 132 -13.44 10.27 -0.73
C THR A 132 -11.99 10.44 -1.18
N GLN A 133 -11.63 10.08 -2.39
CA GLN A 133 -10.24 10.15 -2.84
C GLN A 133 -10.10 11.00 -4.10
N THR A 134 -9.03 11.78 -4.14
CA THR A 134 -8.55 12.50 -5.32
C THR A 134 -7.06 12.25 -5.44
N ALA A 135 -6.58 11.94 -6.63
CA ALA A 135 -5.17 11.69 -6.88
C ALA A 135 -4.73 12.29 -8.21
N ILE A 136 -3.46 12.70 -8.29
CA ILE A 136 -2.80 13.16 -9.52
C ILE A 136 -1.60 12.30 -9.84
N LEU A 137 -1.17 12.33 -11.10
CA LEU A 137 0.05 11.68 -11.57
C LEU A 137 1.10 12.72 -11.96
N VAL A 138 2.19 12.78 -11.20
CA VAL A 138 3.31 13.68 -11.40
C VAL A 138 4.41 12.95 -12.17
N ASN A 139 4.90 13.55 -13.26
CA ASN A 139 6.00 13.05 -14.09
C ASN A 139 5.87 11.57 -14.50
N ASN A 140 4.65 11.12 -14.83
CA ASN A 140 4.35 9.72 -15.18
C ASN A 140 4.92 8.67 -14.20
N ARG A 141 5.13 9.05 -12.93
CA ARG A 141 5.76 8.19 -11.95
C ARG A 141 5.16 8.30 -10.55
N TYR A 142 4.94 9.50 -10.06
CA TYR A 142 4.53 9.72 -8.68
C TYR A 142 3.03 9.99 -8.59
N GLN A 143 2.34 9.16 -7.83
CA GLN A 143 0.96 9.44 -7.46
C GLN A 143 0.95 10.30 -6.20
N VAL A 144 0.34 11.47 -6.25
CA VAL A 144 0.01 12.28 -5.07
C VAL A 144 -1.48 12.16 -4.81
N LYS A 145 -1.87 11.79 -3.60
CA LYS A 145 -3.25 11.49 -3.24
C LYS A 145 -3.67 12.21 -1.94
N ALA A 146 -4.89 12.71 -1.93
CA ALA A 146 -5.61 13.14 -0.75
C ALA A 146 -6.87 12.28 -0.57
N GLN A 147 -7.07 11.76 0.64
CA GLN A 147 -8.24 10.97 1.01
C GLN A 147 -8.94 11.60 2.20
N SER A 148 -10.21 11.97 2.05
CA SER A 148 -11.04 12.46 3.14
C SER A 148 -11.23 11.38 4.21
N LYS A 149 -11.04 11.74 5.46
CA LYS A 149 -11.36 10.94 6.64
C LYS A 149 -12.56 11.51 7.37
N ASP A 150 -12.82 12.77 7.15
CA ASP A 150 -13.98 13.48 7.68
C ASP A 150 -14.88 13.98 6.54
N PRO A 151 -16.21 13.92 6.68
CA PRO A 151 -17.14 14.41 5.65
C PRO A 151 -17.00 15.90 5.35
N SER A 152 -16.53 16.72 6.31
CA SER A 152 -16.29 18.14 6.09
C SER A 152 -15.11 18.43 5.16
N PHE A 153 -14.24 17.43 4.90
CA PHE A 153 -13.14 17.57 3.97
C PHE A 153 -13.58 17.13 2.55
N SER A 154 -14.02 18.11 1.80
CA SER A 154 -14.69 17.95 0.51
C SER A 154 -13.76 17.54 -0.64
N GLY A 155 -14.32 17.33 -1.84
CA GLY A 155 -13.55 17.14 -3.08
C GLY A 155 -12.71 18.34 -3.45
N THR A 156 -13.23 19.55 -3.19
CA THR A 156 -12.51 20.81 -3.42
C THR A 156 -11.31 20.91 -2.48
N ASP A 157 -11.52 20.63 -1.19
CA ASP A 157 -10.41 20.62 -0.21
C ASP A 157 -9.30 19.63 -0.62
N ARG A 158 -9.67 18.44 -1.09
CA ARG A 158 -8.67 17.48 -1.59
C ARG A 158 -7.84 18.03 -2.74
N ALA A 159 -8.50 18.69 -3.70
CA ALA A 159 -7.80 19.29 -4.84
C ALA A 159 -6.88 20.44 -4.42
N GLU A 160 -7.33 21.30 -3.49
CA GLU A 160 -6.52 22.39 -2.94
C GLU A 160 -5.31 21.88 -2.17
N TRP A 161 -5.51 20.82 -1.35
CA TRP A 161 -4.41 20.25 -0.58
C TRP A 161 -3.40 19.51 -1.46
N ILE A 162 -3.82 18.89 -2.54
CA ILE A 162 -2.91 18.32 -3.54
C ILE A 162 -2.02 19.40 -4.16
N GLN A 163 -2.56 20.59 -4.42
CA GLN A 163 -1.79 21.71 -5.01
C GLN A 163 -0.75 22.30 -4.03
N LYS A 164 -0.90 22.07 -2.73
CA LYS A 164 0.07 22.53 -1.71
C LYS A 164 1.32 21.65 -1.62
N PHE A 165 1.33 20.48 -2.26
CA PHE A 165 2.55 19.69 -2.37
C PHE A 165 3.58 20.41 -3.25
N ASN A 166 4.86 20.21 -2.97
CA ASN A 166 5.93 20.66 -3.86
C ASN A 166 5.98 19.75 -5.10
N LEU A 167 4.98 19.91 -5.99
CA LEU A 167 4.81 19.08 -7.17
C LEU A 167 5.95 19.25 -8.18
N SER A 168 6.48 20.46 -8.33
CA SER A 168 7.62 20.73 -9.22
C SER A 168 8.91 20.09 -8.70
N GLY A 169 9.16 20.16 -7.39
CA GLY A 169 10.29 19.47 -6.78
C GLY A 169 10.17 17.95 -6.93
N LEU A 170 8.97 17.40 -6.73
CA LEU A 170 8.70 15.96 -6.92
C LEU A 170 8.89 15.54 -8.38
N ALA A 171 8.43 16.34 -9.34
CA ALA A 171 8.63 16.07 -10.78
C ALA A 171 10.11 16.04 -11.18
N ASN A 172 10.95 16.83 -10.52
CA ASN A 172 12.39 16.94 -10.77
C ASN A 172 13.24 16.02 -9.88
N LEU A 173 12.61 15.19 -9.05
CA LEU A 173 13.35 14.29 -8.18
C LEU A 173 14.18 13.32 -9.03
N LYS A 174 15.49 13.52 -8.98
CA LYS A 174 16.46 12.68 -9.70
C LYS A 174 16.46 11.25 -9.12
N LYS A 175 16.67 10.32 -10.01
CA LYS A 175 16.75 8.87 -9.71
C LYS A 175 17.96 8.53 -8.85
#